data_91dac3fe01f6b789be98ab8d05a959e5
#
_entry.id   91dac3fe01f6b789be98ab8d05a959e5
#
_cell.length_a   1.000
_cell.length_b   1.000
_cell.length_c   1.000
_cell.angle_alpha   90.00
_cell.angle_beta   90.00
_cell.angle_gamma   90.00
#
_symmetry.space_group_name_H-M   'P 1'
#
loop_
_entity.id
_entity.type
_entity.pdbx_description
1 polymer ?
#
loop_
_entity_poly.entity_id
_entity_poly.type
_entity_poly.pdbx_seq_one_letter_code
_entity_poly.pdbx_strand_id
1 'polypeptide(L)'
;HAIYNNSATAIFSQMPSQISSSYYGQGQFDYYAVTGFCRFDNVNLAQIGWRQYLRERGNNDMAVDLGYSRRIGGNWAVGVVARYMHLKRPETSADALAVDLSAAWSHPLENVGSYSTLRAGAKLGNLGGYLKDTPYTLPMDLTAGVALDTFLSDVHEITVGTDLGYYFSPSKVRGFQMSVGAEYNLMQLIQLRAGYHYGERRDYYPSYGSVGAGVRFLHLRLDFAYLIAKKQTLLHNTYSISFGLDF
;
A
#
# COMPACT_ATOMS: atom_id res chain seq x y z
N HIS A 1 -0.72 -5.77 -1.70
CA HIS A 1 -0.57 -5.15 -0.35
C HIS A 1 -1.74 -4.20 0.01
N ALA A 2 -2.99 -4.56 -0.34
CA ALA A 2 -4.17 -3.72 -0.04
C ALA A 2 -4.29 -3.41 1.46
N ILE A 3 -3.95 -4.37 2.34
CA ILE A 3 -4.02 -4.20 3.80
C ILE A 3 -3.24 -2.97 4.32
N TYR A 4 -2.17 -2.54 3.62
CA TYR A 4 -1.36 -1.39 4.04
C TYR A 4 -1.86 -0.05 3.48
N ASN A 5 -2.52 -0.09 2.33
CA ASN A 5 -2.97 1.11 1.62
C ASN A 5 -4.46 1.38 1.88
N ASN A 6 -5.32 0.53 1.35
CA ASN A 6 -6.75 0.60 1.58
C ASN A 6 -7.29 -0.85 1.58
N SER A 7 -7.55 -1.40 2.76
CA SER A 7 -7.97 -2.80 2.92
C SER A 7 -9.30 -3.11 2.23
N ALA A 8 -10.21 -2.13 2.12
CA ALA A 8 -11.49 -2.30 1.45
C ALA A 8 -11.36 -2.62 -0.05
N THR A 9 -10.26 -2.20 -0.70
CA THR A 9 -10.06 -2.46 -2.14
C THR A 9 -9.82 -3.92 -2.47
N ALA A 10 -9.31 -4.71 -1.53
CA ALA A 10 -9.03 -6.14 -1.74
C ALA A 10 -10.28 -6.94 -2.13
N ILE A 11 -11.47 -6.53 -1.68
CA ILE A 11 -12.72 -7.22 -1.98
C ILE A 11 -13.08 -7.19 -3.48
N PHE A 12 -12.54 -6.22 -4.22
CA PHE A 12 -12.73 -6.09 -5.67
C PHE A 12 -11.68 -6.86 -6.49
N SER A 13 -10.74 -7.55 -5.83
CA SER A 13 -9.79 -8.43 -6.52
C SER A 13 -10.53 -9.51 -7.32
N GLN A 14 -10.02 -9.85 -8.48
CA GLN A 14 -10.53 -10.98 -9.27
C GLN A 14 -10.16 -12.32 -8.64
N MET A 15 -9.03 -12.37 -7.93
CA MET A 15 -8.54 -13.60 -7.28
C MET A 15 -9.21 -13.79 -5.92
N PRO A 16 -9.63 -15.02 -5.58
CA PRO A 16 -10.21 -15.31 -4.26
C PRO A 16 -9.18 -15.28 -3.13
N SER A 17 -7.93 -15.63 -3.40
CA SER A 17 -6.87 -15.62 -2.40
C SER A 17 -5.55 -15.21 -3.03
N GLN A 18 -4.71 -14.55 -2.25
CA GLN A 18 -3.38 -14.12 -2.67
C GLN A 18 -2.43 -14.10 -1.48
N ILE A 19 -1.18 -14.49 -1.70
CA ILE A 19 -0.06 -14.27 -0.80
C ILE A 19 1.00 -13.49 -1.56
N SER A 20 1.60 -12.49 -0.94
CA SER A 20 2.72 -11.77 -1.53
C SER A 20 3.76 -11.39 -0.48
N SER A 21 5.03 -11.41 -0.89
CA SER A 21 6.13 -10.91 -0.11
C SER A 21 6.87 -9.83 -0.88
N SER A 22 7.43 -8.87 -0.16
CA SER A 22 8.23 -7.79 -0.74
C SER A 22 9.46 -7.55 0.11
N TYR A 23 10.55 -7.28 -0.56
CA TYR A 23 11.80 -6.81 0.00
C TYR A 23 12.10 -5.42 -0.56
N TYR A 24 12.48 -4.50 0.31
CA TYR A 24 12.99 -3.19 -0.05
C TYR A 24 14.39 -3.05 0.51
N GLY A 25 15.36 -2.88 -0.38
CA GLY A 25 16.75 -2.64 -0.03
C GLY A 25 17.09 -1.16 -0.15
N GLN A 26 17.73 -0.60 0.87
CA GLN A 26 18.10 0.81 0.94
C GLN A 26 19.40 1.00 1.71
N GLY A 27 20.50 0.51 1.19
CA GLY A 27 21.83 0.75 1.74
C GLY A 27 22.04 0.53 3.25
N GLN A 28 21.31 1.25 4.09
CA GLN A 28 21.37 1.18 5.56
C GLN A 28 20.14 0.55 6.22
N PHE A 29 19.15 0.15 5.41
CA PHE A 29 17.88 -0.39 5.89
C PHE A 29 17.41 -1.51 5.00
N ASP A 30 16.87 -2.54 5.64
CA ASP A 30 16.12 -3.60 4.97
C ASP A 30 14.68 -3.57 5.46
N TYR A 31 13.76 -3.63 4.53
CA TYR A 31 12.34 -3.73 4.86
C TYR A 31 11.75 -4.96 4.19
N TYR A 32 11.08 -5.77 4.98
CA TYR A 32 10.39 -6.97 4.57
C TYR A 32 8.90 -6.80 4.82
N ALA A 33 8.08 -7.26 3.88
CA ALA A 33 6.64 -7.33 4.05
C ALA A 33 6.10 -8.64 3.49
N VAL A 34 5.19 -9.26 4.22
CA VAL A 34 4.41 -10.40 3.76
C VAL A 34 2.94 -10.05 3.98
N THR A 35 2.11 -10.29 2.98
CA THR A 35 0.67 -10.08 3.08
C THR A 35 -0.08 -11.24 2.47
N GLY A 36 -1.25 -11.51 2.99
CA GLY A 36 -2.19 -12.45 2.41
C GLY A 36 -3.61 -11.96 2.57
N PHE A 37 -4.48 -12.39 1.67
CA PHE A 37 -5.90 -12.28 1.84
C PHE A 37 -6.61 -13.54 1.37
N CYS A 38 -7.77 -13.78 1.95
CA CYS A 38 -8.68 -14.83 1.55
C CYS A 38 -10.11 -14.30 1.57
N ARG A 39 -10.79 -14.43 0.43
CA ARG A 39 -12.22 -14.17 0.30
C ARG A 39 -12.95 -15.47 0.59
N PHE A 40 -13.76 -15.49 1.64
CA PHE A 40 -14.49 -16.70 2.03
C PHE A 40 -15.93 -16.70 1.56
N ASP A 41 -16.44 -15.60 1.06
CA ASP A 41 -17.69 -15.50 0.31
C ASP A 41 -17.69 -14.27 -0.61
N ASN A 42 -18.83 -13.98 -1.29
CA ASN A 42 -18.95 -12.88 -2.24
C ASN A 42 -18.88 -11.48 -1.61
N VAL A 43 -18.97 -11.38 -0.29
CA VAL A 43 -19.07 -10.10 0.42
C VAL A 43 -18.01 -9.92 1.50
N ASN A 44 -17.36 -11.01 1.97
CA ASN A 44 -16.44 -10.99 3.11
C ASN A 44 -15.04 -11.46 2.73
N LEU A 45 -14.03 -10.77 3.26
CA LEU A 45 -12.63 -11.06 3.01
C LEU A 45 -11.81 -10.79 4.27
N ALA A 46 -10.93 -11.73 4.63
CA ALA A 46 -9.93 -11.56 5.68
C ALA A 46 -8.56 -11.26 5.09
N GLN A 47 -7.75 -10.50 5.82
CA GLN A 47 -6.41 -10.11 5.44
C GLN A 47 -5.45 -10.28 6.63
N ILE A 48 -4.21 -10.62 6.31
CA ILE A 48 -3.10 -10.63 7.26
C ILE A 48 -1.91 -9.92 6.65
N GLY A 49 -1.16 -9.21 7.48
CA GLY A 49 0.08 -8.56 7.08
C GLY A 49 1.13 -8.68 8.17
N TRP A 50 2.37 -8.81 7.75
CA TRP A 50 3.54 -8.72 8.60
C TRP A 50 4.57 -7.83 7.92
N ARG A 51 5.16 -6.93 8.69
CA ARG A 51 6.21 -6.03 8.23
C ARG A 51 7.34 -6.00 9.23
N GLN A 52 8.56 -5.97 8.71
CA GLN A 52 9.75 -5.81 9.53
C GLN A 52 10.69 -4.82 8.88
N TYR A 53 11.20 -3.91 9.68
CA TYR A 53 12.12 -2.87 9.29
C TYR A 53 13.40 -2.99 10.11
N LEU A 54 14.46 -3.42 9.46
CA LEU A 54 15.78 -3.62 10.07
C LEU A 54 16.66 -2.42 9.76
N ARG A 55 17.27 -1.85 10.78
CA ARG A 55 18.27 -0.79 10.66
C ARG A 55 19.58 -1.22 11.29
N GLU A 56 20.66 -0.59 10.85
CA GLU A 56 21.95 -0.71 11.54
C GLU A 56 21.82 -0.41 13.04
N ARG A 57 22.75 -0.94 13.82
CA ARG A 57 22.85 -0.76 15.28
C ARG A 57 21.71 -1.40 16.10
N GLY A 58 21.09 -2.46 15.59
CA GLY A 58 20.11 -3.24 16.36
C GLY A 58 18.73 -2.60 16.50
N ASN A 59 18.42 -1.56 15.72
CA ASN A 59 17.06 -1.05 15.61
C ASN A 59 16.21 -2.00 14.76
N ASN A 60 15.08 -2.43 15.28
CA ASN A 60 14.18 -3.35 14.63
C ASN A 60 12.74 -2.95 14.92
N ASP A 61 11.99 -2.63 13.89
CA ASP A 61 10.58 -2.31 14.00
C ASP A 61 9.77 -3.39 13.29
N MET A 62 8.79 -3.94 13.96
CA MET A 62 7.89 -4.98 13.44
C MET A 62 6.44 -4.52 13.57
N ALA A 63 5.61 -4.89 12.60
CA ALA A 63 4.17 -4.73 12.71
C ALA A 63 3.45 -5.97 12.20
N VAL A 64 2.36 -6.32 12.87
CA VAL A 64 1.40 -7.36 12.47
C VAL A 64 0.06 -6.69 12.28
N ASP A 65 -0.57 -6.96 11.13
CA ASP A 65 -1.84 -6.39 10.73
C ASP A 65 -2.87 -7.52 10.54
N LEU A 66 -4.06 -7.37 11.10
CA LEU A 66 -5.21 -8.22 10.88
C LEU A 66 -6.34 -7.38 10.28
N GLY A 67 -6.77 -7.73 9.09
CA GLY A 67 -7.74 -6.97 8.32
C GLY A 67 -9.02 -7.76 8.04
N TYR A 68 -10.12 -7.05 8.01
CA TYR A 68 -11.39 -7.56 7.54
C TYR A 68 -12.02 -6.53 6.61
N SER A 69 -12.57 -7.01 5.49
CA SER A 69 -13.27 -6.16 4.52
C SER A 69 -14.59 -6.77 4.12
N ARG A 70 -15.59 -5.92 3.92
CA ARG A 70 -16.94 -6.31 3.56
C ARG A 70 -17.49 -5.44 2.44
N ARG A 71 -18.08 -6.08 1.44
CA ARG A 71 -18.88 -5.40 0.41
C ARG A 71 -20.23 -5.00 0.99
N ILE A 72 -20.58 -3.72 0.83
CA ILE A 72 -21.86 -3.15 1.26
C ILE A 72 -22.59 -2.61 0.01
N GLY A 73 -23.46 -3.43 -0.57
CA GLY A 73 -24.09 -3.15 -1.87
C GLY A 73 -23.17 -3.47 -3.06
N GLY A 74 -23.62 -3.17 -4.27
CA GLY A 74 -22.94 -3.61 -5.50
C GLY A 74 -21.52 -3.07 -5.68
N ASN A 75 -21.33 -1.78 -5.42
CA ASN A 75 -20.12 -1.05 -5.80
C ASN A 75 -19.29 -0.56 -4.59
N TRP A 76 -19.78 -0.69 -3.36
CA TRP A 76 -19.13 -0.18 -2.17
C TRP A 76 -18.53 -1.30 -1.31
N ALA A 77 -17.43 -1.00 -0.66
CA ALA A 77 -16.82 -1.84 0.35
C ALA A 77 -16.28 -1.00 1.51
N VAL A 78 -16.24 -1.60 2.69
CA VAL A 78 -15.59 -1.05 3.87
C VAL A 78 -14.57 -2.03 4.41
N GLY A 79 -13.56 -1.54 5.09
CA GLY A 79 -12.52 -2.36 5.68
C GLY A 79 -12.03 -1.77 7.00
N VAL A 80 -11.62 -2.67 7.88
CA VAL A 80 -10.95 -2.36 9.14
C VAL A 80 -9.68 -3.18 9.25
N VAL A 81 -8.61 -2.57 9.75
CA VAL A 81 -7.35 -3.26 10.06
C VAL A 81 -6.96 -2.93 11.48
N ALA A 82 -6.75 -3.96 12.30
CA ALA A 82 -6.11 -3.85 13.60
C ALA A 82 -4.62 -4.10 13.42
N ARG A 83 -3.78 -3.22 13.98
CA ARG A 83 -2.33 -3.25 13.86
C ARG A 83 -1.68 -3.27 15.24
N TYR A 84 -0.80 -4.24 15.46
CA TYR A 84 0.15 -4.26 16.55
C TYR A 84 1.54 -3.89 16.03
N MET A 85 2.23 -2.99 16.73
CA MET A 85 3.59 -2.55 16.39
C MET A 85 4.51 -2.76 17.59
N HIS A 86 5.68 -3.33 17.32
CA HIS A 86 6.78 -3.46 18.27
C HIS A 86 8.01 -2.72 17.73
N LEU A 87 8.44 -1.70 18.44
CA LEU A 87 9.59 -0.87 18.07
C LEU A 87 10.73 -1.17 19.03
N LYS A 88 11.82 -1.73 18.52
CA LYS A 88 13.01 -2.04 19.32
C LYS A 88 14.13 -1.05 19.02
N ARG A 89 14.73 -0.52 20.07
CA ARG A 89 15.93 0.31 20.05
C ARG A 89 17.00 -0.36 20.96
N PRO A 90 18.28 0.01 20.87
CA PRO A 90 19.34 -0.64 21.67
C PRO A 90 19.07 -0.66 23.17
N GLU A 91 18.49 0.39 23.72
CA GLU A 91 18.27 0.55 25.17
C GLU A 91 16.80 0.50 25.58
N THR A 92 15.85 0.47 24.64
CA THR A 92 14.42 0.54 24.98
C THR A 92 13.57 -0.14 23.92
N SER A 93 12.34 -0.49 24.29
CA SER A 93 11.31 -0.96 23.37
C SER A 93 9.99 -0.29 23.66
N ALA A 94 9.16 -0.17 22.63
CA ALA A 94 7.82 0.38 22.75
C ALA A 94 6.85 -0.46 21.91
N ASP A 95 5.66 -0.65 22.46
CA ASP A 95 4.56 -1.35 21.81
C ASP A 95 3.44 -0.35 21.55
N ALA A 96 2.78 -0.51 20.40
CA ALA A 96 1.65 0.35 20.03
C ALA A 96 0.55 -0.47 19.36
N LEU A 97 -0.68 0.01 19.53
CA LEU A 97 -1.86 -0.49 18.83
C LEU A 97 -2.47 0.62 17.99
N ALA A 98 -2.93 0.27 16.80
CA ALA A 98 -3.62 1.17 15.92
C ALA A 98 -4.74 0.46 15.15
N VAL A 99 -5.69 1.25 14.66
CA VAL A 99 -6.75 0.80 13.78
C VAL A 99 -6.76 1.67 12.54
N ASP A 100 -6.88 1.05 11.36
CA ASP A 100 -7.17 1.74 10.10
C ASP A 100 -8.63 1.47 9.72
N LEU A 101 -9.33 2.51 9.28
CA LEU A 101 -10.66 2.43 8.70
C LEU A 101 -10.57 2.78 7.23
N SER A 102 -11.25 2.03 6.37
CA SER A 102 -11.21 2.28 4.93
C SER A 102 -12.58 2.08 4.28
N ALA A 103 -12.78 2.82 3.19
CA ALA A 103 -13.89 2.66 2.28
C ALA A 103 -13.37 2.63 0.85
N ALA A 104 -14.04 1.88 -0.02
CA ALA A 104 -13.70 1.79 -1.42
C ALA A 104 -14.98 1.69 -2.26
N TRP A 105 -14.90 2.21 -3.46
CA TRP A 105 -15.96 2.17 -4.46
C TRP A 105 -15.35 1.76 -5.80
N SER A 106 -16.06 0.93 -6.55
CA SER A 106 -15.63 0.44 -7.86
C SER A 106 -16.82 0.38 -8.78
N HIS A 107 -16.74 1.03 -9.95
CA HIS A 107 -17.83 1.11 -10.89
C HIS A 107 -17.33 0.89 -12.32
N PRO A 108 -17.91 -0.08 -13.07
CA PRO A 108 -17.63 -0.23 -14.48
C PRO A 108 -18.17 0.98 -15.24
N LEU A 109 -17.38 1.47 -16.19
CA LEU A 109 -17.77 2.56 -17.08
C LEU A 109 -18.14 2.00 -18.45
N GLU A 110 -19.28 2.44 -18.96
CA GLU A 110 -19.71 2.18 -20.32
C GLU A 110 -19.11 3.23 -21.27
N ASN A 111 -18.77 2.82 -22.50
CA ASN A 111 -18.29 3.70 -23.58
C ASN A 111 -16.91 4.38 -23.34
N VAL A 112 -16.05 3.81 -22.51
CA VAL A 112 -14.66 4.23 -22.33
C VAL A 112 -13.76 3.05 -22.62
N GLY A 113 -13.01 3.07 -23.76
CA GLY A 113 -12.24 1.93 -24.23
C GLY A 113 -13.10 0.70 -24.55
N SER A 114 -12.52 -0.48 -24.53
CA SER A 114 -13.28 -1.73 -24.68
C SER A 114 -13.98 -2.12 -23.37
N TYR A 115 -13.36 -1.83 -22.24
CA TYR A 115 -13.90 -2.00 -20.89
C TYR A 115 -13.10 -1.12 -19.93
N SER A 116 -13.80 -0.39 -19.07
CA SER A 116 -13.13 0.46 -18.07
C SER A 116 -13.78 0.34 -16.71
N THR A 117 -12.99 0.56 -15.68
CA THR A 117 -13.45 0.58 -14.29
C THR A 117 -12.90 1.81 -13.57
N LEU A 118 -13.77 2.62 -13.02
CA LEU A 118 -13.40 3.73 -12.14
C LEU A 118 -13.41 3.22 -10.70
N ARG A 119 -12.32 3.44 -9.98
CA ARG A 119 -12.17 3.11 -8.57
C ARG A 119 -11.89 4.36 -7.75
N ALA A 120 -12.50 4.45 -6.59
CA ALA A 120 -12.20 5.48 -5.61
C ALA A 120 -12.07 4.85 -4.22
N GLY A 121 -11.32 5.49 -3.33
CA GLY A 121 -11.17 5.00 -1.98
C GLY A 121 -10.68 6.06 -1.02
N ALA A 122 -10.96 5.84 0.26
CA ALA A 122 -10.44 6.65 1.35
C ALA A 122 -10.01 5.77 2.52
N LYS A 123 -9.00 6.21 3.25
CA LYS A 123 -8.48 5.55 4.45
C LYS A 123 -8.19 6.59 5.52
N LEU A 124 -8.60 6.29 6.73
CA LEU A 124 -8.19 6.96 7.95
C LEU A 124 -7.26 6.00 8.69
N GLY A 125 -5.98 6.34 8.78
CA GLY A 125 -4.92 5.43 9.17
C GLY A 125 -4.32 5.73 10.54
N ASN A 126 -3.80 4.66 11.18
CA ASN A 126 -3.05 4.68 12.44
C ASN A 126 -3.78 5.35 13.61
N LEU A 127 -5.10 5.16 13.71
CA LEU A 127 -5.89 5.59 14.87
C LEU A 127 -5.51 4.76 16.09
N GLY A 128 -4.72 5.32 17.01
CA GLY A 128 -4.25 4.59 18.17
C GLY A 128 -3.10 5.26 18.89
N GLY A 129 -2.35 4.48 19.66
CA GLY A 129 -1.24 5.00 20.45
C GLY A 129 -0.34 3.93 21.00
N TYR A 130 0.68 4.37 21.73
CA TYR A 130 1.60 3.49 22.45
C TYR A 130 0.93 2.92 23.70
N LEU A 131 1.26 1.65 24.04
CA LEU A 131 0.70 0.97 25.21
C LEU A 131 1.33 1.44 26.52
N LYS A 132 2.53 2.01 26.48
CA LYS A 132 3.18 2.64 27.61
C LYS A 132 3.10 4.16 27.48
N ASP A 133 3.08 4.85 28.59
CA ASP A 133 3.11 6.31 28.62
C ASP A 133 4.39 6.82 27.98
N THR A 134 4.25 7.50 26.86
CA THR A 134 5.35 8.05 26.08
C THR A 134 4.95 9.42 25.53
N PRO A 135 5.90 10.36 25.35
CA PRO A 135 5.63 11.66 24.74
C PRO A 135 5.38 11.55 23.21
N TYR A 136 5.41 10.35 22.66
CA TYR A 136 5.26 10.11 21.22
C TYR A 136 3.83 9.70 20.87
N THR A 137 3.38 10.12 19.71
CA THR A 137 2.09 9.74 19.11
C THR A 137 2.31 9.10 17.75
N LEU A 138 1.40 8.24 17.35
CA LEU A 138 1.46 7.60 16.03
C LEU A 138 1.15 8.62 14.91
N PRO A 139 1.75 8.46 13.74
CA PRO A 139 1.46 9.29 12.57
C PRO A 139 0.09 8.93 11.99
N MET A 140 -0.95 9.66 12.41
CA MET A 140 -2.31 9.50 11.91
C MET A 140 -2.49 10.24 10.60
N ASP A 141 -3.10 9.58 9.61
CA ASP A 141 -3.30 10.13 8.27
C ASP A 141 -4.72 9.91 7.74
N LEU A 142 -5.13 10.80 6.87
CA LEU A 142 -6.27 10.64 5.99
C LEU A 142 -5.75 10.60 4.55
N THR A 143 -6.11 9.57 3.80
CA THR A 143 -5.74 9.44 2.39
C THR A 143 -6.97 9.15 1.57
N ALA A 144 -7.10 9.79 0.41
CA ALA A 144 -8.15 9.50 -0.56
C ALA A 144 -7.56 9.47 -1.97
N GLY A 145 -8.08 8.61 -2.82
CA GLY A 145 -7.56 8.46 -4.17
C GLY A 145 -8.60 7.96 -5.16
N VAL A 146 -8.25 8.12 -6.43
CA VAL A 146 -9.04 7.62 -7.56
C VAL A 146 -8.10 6.94 -8.55
N ALA A 147 -8.60 5.92 -9.24
CA ALA A 147 -7.90 5.24 -10.33
C ALA A 147 -8.88 4.85 -11.42
N LEU A 148 -8.42 4.92 -12.66
CA LEU A 148 -9.10 4.46 -13.85
C LEU A 148 -8.31 3.32 -14.47
N ASP A 149 -8.93 2.17 -14.57
CA ASP A 149 -8.43 1.02 -15.34
C ASP A 149 -9.15 1.02 -16.67
N THR A 150 -8.42 0.95 -17.79
CA THR A 150 -8.97 0.99 -19.14
C THR A 150 -8.32 -0.05 -20.02
N PHE A 151 -9.12 -0.96 -20.58
CA PHE A 151 -8.70 -1.84 -21.63
C PHE A 151 -8.86 -1.12 -22.98
N LEU A 152 -7.74 -0.86 -23.65
CA LEU A 152 -7.73 -0.30 -25.01
C LEU A 152 -8.01 -1.38 -26.04
N SER A 153 -7.65 -2.62 -25.73
CA SER A 153 -7.95 -3.84 -26.49
C SER A 153 -7.79 -5.05 -25.57
N ASP A 154 -8.02 -6.24 -26.06
CA ASP A 154 -7.89 -7.49 -25.30
C ASP A 154 -6.47 -7.73 -24.73
N VAL A 155 -5.46 -7.05 -25.30
CA VAL A 155 -4.05 -7.23 -24.92
C VAL A 155 -3.43 -5.99 -24.28
N HIS A 156 -4.07 -4.83 -24.34
CA HIS A 156 -3.55 -3.55 -23.87
C HIS A 156 -4.44 -2.97 -22.77
N GLU A 157 -3.92 -2.91 -21.56
CA GLU A 157 -4.59 -2.27 -20.41
C GLU A 157 -3.73 -1.12 -19.88
N ILE A 158 -4.35 -0.01 -19.54
CA ILE A 158 -3.71 1.13 -18.87
C ILE A 158 -4.46 1.41 -17.58
N THR A 159 -3.73 1.56 -16.51
CA THR A 159 -4.23 2.10 -15.24
C THR A 159 -3.56 3.44 -14.97
N VAL A 160 -4.34 4.45 -14.63
CA VAL A 160 -3.85 5.73 -14.10
C VAL A 160 -4.53 6.03 -12.79
N GLY A 161 -3.79 6.60 -11.84
CA GLY A 161 -4.33 6.90 -10.54
C GLY A 161 -3.62 8.06 -9.84
N THR A 162 -4.33 8.65 -8.89
CA THR A 162 -3.80 9.68 -8.01
C THR A 162 -4.35 9.51 -6.60
N ASP A 163 -3.52 9.81 -5.62
CA ASP A 163 -3.85 9.82 -4.20
C ASP A 163 -3.47 11.17 -3.59
N LEU A 164 -4.33 11.66 -2.70
CA LEU A 164 -4.09 12.80 -1.84
C LEU A 164 -4.10 12.34 -0.40
N GLY A 165 -3.11 12.74 0.38
CA GLY A 165 -2.99 12.37 1.78
C GLY A 165 -2.64 13.58 2.66
N TYR A 166 -3.07 13.51 3.91
CA TYR A 166 -2.73 14.50 4.91
C TYR A 166 -2.45 13.84 6.26
N TYR A 167 -1.22 14.04 6.76
CA TYR A 167 -0.89 13.70 8.15
C TYR A 167 -1.38 14.79 9.07
N PHE A 168 -2.24 14.45 10.03
CA PHE A 168 -2.79 15.43 10.98
C PHE A 168 -2.21 15.27 12.40
N SER A 169 -1.55 14.18 12.70
CA SER A 169 -0.90 13.90 13.98
C SER A 169 0.39 13.10 13.77
N PRO A 170 1.46 13.30 14.59
CA PRO A 170 1.71 14.45 15.45
C PRO A 170 2.05 15.73 14.66
N SER A 171 2.10 16.86 15.33
CA SER A 171 2.35 18.17 14.69
C SER A 171 3.65 18.23 13.86
N LYS A 172 4.68 17.50 14.27
CA LYS A 172 5.99 17.44 13.57
C LYS A 172 5.89 16.81 12.17
N VAL A 173 5.01 15.83 11.96
CA VAL A 173 4.80 15.17 10.67
C VAL A 173 3.60 15.72 9.91
N ARG A 174 2.86 16.68 10.49
CA ARG A 174 1.69 17.28 9.85
C ARG A 174 2.05 17.87 8.50
N GLY A 175 1.32 17.48 7.46
CA GLY A 175 1.53 17.99 6.12
C GLY A 175 0.87 17.14 5.05
N PHE A 176 0.87 17.68 3.85
CA PHE A 176 0.23 17.16 2.66
C PHE A 176 1.16 16.23 1.89
N GLN A 177 0.58 15.22 1.27
CA GLN A 177 1.24 14.35 0.31
C GLN A 177 0.32 14.06 -0.87
N MET A 178 0.91 13.81 -2.03
CA MET A 178 0.20 13.46 -3.24
C MET A 178 1.00 12.43 -4.03
N SER A 179 0.31 11.47 -4.62
CA SER A 179 0.93 10.54 -5.56
C SER A 179 0.16 10.52 -6.86
N VAL A 180 0.87 10.36 -7.96
CA VAL A 180 0.31 10.09 -9.28
C VAL A 180 1.09 8.96 -9.91
N GLY A 181 0.40 8.05 -10.59
CA GLY A 181 1.06 6.92 -11.23
C GLY A 181 0.27 6.38 -12.41
N ALA A 182 1.00 5.67 -13.25
CA ALA A 182 0.45 4.93 -14.37
C ALA A 182 1.08 3.54 -14.46
N GLU A 183 0.28 2.59 -14.87
CA GLU A 183 0.69 1.22 -15.22
C GLU A 183 0.20 0.91 -16.62
N TYR A 184 1.08 0.35 -17.42
CA TYR A 184 0.74 -0.28 -18.69
C TYR A 184 0.91 -1.79 -18.56
N ASN A 185 -0.13 -2.52 -18.91
CA ASN A 185 -0.19 -3.97 -18.81
C ASN A 185 -0.40 -4.57 -20.21
N LEU A 186 0.58 -5.36 -20.65
CA LEU A 186 0.58 -6.05 -21.92
C LEU A 186 0.19 -7.51 -21.73
N MET A 187 -0.91 -7.94 -22.35
CA MET A 187 -1.44 -9.32 -22.32
C MET A 187 -1.68 -9.86 -20.91
N GLN A 188 -1.81 -8.97 -19.91
CA GLN A 188 -1.82 -9.33 -18.49
C GLN A 188 -0.57 -10.12 -18.05
N LEU A 189 0.49 -10.09 -18.84
CA LEU A 189 1.75 -10.80 -18.63
C LEU A 189 2.87 -9.87 -18.19
N ILE A 190 3.04 -8.73 -18.87
CA ILE A 190 4.12 -7.77 -18.61
C ILE A 190 3.50 -6.46 -18.14
N GLN A 191 3.97 -5.96 -17.00
CA GLN A 191 3.57 -4.68 -16.43
C GLN A 191 4.75 -3.70 -16.44
N LEU A 192 4.51 -2.47 -16.88
CA LEU A 192 5.45 -1.35 -16.76
C LEU A 192 4.78 -0.25 -15.95
N ARG A 193 5.50 0.31 -14.99
CA ARG A 193 4.97 1.29 -14.03
C ARG A 193 5.85 2.51 -13.95
N ALA A 194 5.23 3.66 -13.82
CA ALA A 194 5.92 4.90 -13.48
C ALA A 194 5.03 5.72 -12.54
N GLY A 195 5.65 6.46 -11.63
CA GLY A 195 4.92 7.29 -10.69
C GLY A 195 5.77 8.39 -10.10
N TYR A 196 5.09 9.33 -9.47
CA TYR A 196 5.71 10.39 -8.70
C TYR A 196 4.95 10.59 -7.38
N HIS A 197 5.71 10.69 -6.31
CA HIS A 197 5.22 11.03 -4.98
C HIS A 197 5.75 12.40 -4.56
N TYR A 198 4.86 13.29 -4.19
CA TYR A 198 5.15 14.56 -3.57
C TYR A 198 4.91 14.48 -2.07
N GLY A 199 5.89 14.88 -1.27
CA GLY A 199 5.78 15.03 0.16
C GLY A 199 6.17 16.43 0.61
N GLU A 200 5.30 17.11 1.35
CA GLU A 200 5.55 18.45 1.88
C GLU A 200 6.67 18.46 2.92
N ARG A 201 6.78 17.39 3.73
CA ARG A 201 7.77 17.27 4.81
C ARG A 201 8.94 16.39 4.39
N ARG A 202 9.96 16.99 3.80
CA ARG A 202 11.13 16.30 3.22
C ARG A 202 11.87 15.37 4.20
N ASP A 203 11.88 15.70 5.47
CA ASP A 203 12.60 14.93 6.50
C ASP A 203 11.83 13.68 6.95
N TYR A 204 10.52 13.61 6.71
CA TYR A 204 9.65 12.51 7.13
C TYR A 204 9.14 11.66 5.96
N TYR A 205 8.69 12.29 4.88
CA TYR A 205 8.18 11.66 3.66
C TYR A 205 8.59 12.47 2.42
N PRO A 206 9.86 12.29 1.99
CA PRO A 206 10.42 13.05 0.88
C PRO A 206 9.75 12.69 -0.45
N SER A 207 9.78 13.64 -1.38
CA SER A 207 9.32 13.41 -2.76
C SER A 207 10.28 12.51 -3.52
N TYR A 208 9.74 11.62 -4.36
CA TYR A 208 10.50 10.74 -5.24
C TYR A 208 9.72 10.38 -6.50
N GLY A 209 10.44 10.07 -7.58
CA GLY A 209 9.91 9.34 -8.72
C GLY A 209 10.07 7.84 -8.53
N SER A 210 9.29 7.04 -9.23
CA SER A 210 9.44 5.60 -9.25
C SER A 210 9.23 5.04 -10.64
N VAL A 211 9.98 3.98 -10.96
CA VAL A 211 9.80 3.17 -12.15
C VAL A 211 9.80 1.70 -11.75
N GLY A 212 9.06 0.89 -12.46
CA GLY A 212 8.98 -0.53 -12.15
C GLY A 212 8.55 -1.37 -13.33
N ALA A 213 8.85 -2.65 -13.23
CA ALA A 213 8.41 -3.66 -14.18
C ALA A 213 7.94 -4.90 -13.43
N GLY A 214 6.98 -5.61 -14.00
CA GLY A 214 6.45 -6.84 -13.43
C GLY A 214 6.20 -7.88 -14.51
N VAL A 215 6.22 -9.14 -14.11
CA VAL A 215 5.82 -10.27 -14.94
C VAL A 215 4.82 -11.10 -14.14
N ARG A 216 3.71 -11.45 -14.80
CA ARG A 216 2.71 -12.37 -14.27
C ARG A 216 2.64 -13.59 -15.19
N PHE A 217 2.83 -14.77 -14.63
CA PHE A 217 2.73 -16.01 -15.36
C PHE A 217 1.95 -17.04 -14.54
N LEU A 218 0.83 -17.51 -15.07
CA LEU A 218 -0.11 -18.37 -14.35
C LEU A 218 -0.53 -17.74 -13.00
N HIS A 219 -0.13 -18.37 -11.90
CA HIS A 219 -0.40 -17.93 -10.53
C HIS A 219 0.75 -17.14 -9.90
N LEU A 220 1.85 -16.97 -10.63
CA LEU A 220 3.06 -16.31 -10.14
C LEU A 220 3.12 -14.87 -10.60
N ARG A 221 3.57 -13.98 -9.70
CA ARG A 221 3.88 -12.59 -10.01
C ARG A 221 5.23 -12.21 -9.43
N LEU A 222 6.06 -11.60 -10.26
CA LEU A 222 7.34 -11.03 -9.88
C LEU A 222 7.36 -9.56 -10.27
N ASP A 223 7.64 -8.68 -9.33
CA ASP A 223 7.71 -7.25 -9.56
C ASP A 223 9.06 -6.70 -9.11
N PHE A 224 9.59 -5.75 -9.85
CA PHE A 224 10.75 -4.94 -9.50
C PHE A 224 10.38 -3.46 -9.57
N ALA A 225 10.84 -2.66 -8.62
CA ALA A 225 10.73 -1.21 -8.69
C ALA A 225 12.00 -0.53 -8.17
N TYR A 226 12.26 0.67 -8.69
CA TYR A 226 13.37 1.52 -8.29
C TYR A 226 12.85 2.93 -7.99
N LEU A 227 13.31 3.52 -6.87
CA LEU A 227 12.95 4.87 -6.46
C LEU A 227 14.03 5.85 -6.87
N ILE A 228 13.62 6.91 -7.56
CA ILE A 228 14.46 8.02 -8.02
C ILE A 228 14.27 9.17 -7.04
N ALA A 229 15.15 9.25 -6.06
CA ALA A 229 15.09 10.24 -5.00
C ALA A 229 16.40 11.04 -4.91
N LYS A 230 16.34 12.22 -4.26
CA LYS A 230 17.53 13.06 -4.05
C LYS A 230 18.56 12.34 -3.17
N LYS A 231 19.86 12.53 -3.44
CA LYS A 231 20.98 11.90 -2.71
C LYS A 231 20.96 12.13 -1.18
N GLN A 232 20.36 13.23 -0.74
CA GLN A 232 20.28 13.59 0.68
C GLN A 232 19.08 12.94 1.42
N THR A 233 18.23 12.18 0.74
CA THR A 233 17.08 11.53 1.34
C THR A 233 17.38 10.08 1.68
N LEU A 234 16.72 9.55 2.69
CA LEU A 234 16.80 8.13 3.04
C LEU A 234 16.32 7.20 1.90
N LEU A 235 15.54 7.71 0.94
CA LEU A 235 15.01 6.93 -0.19
C LEU A 235 15.96 6.84 -1.39
N HIS A 236 17.16 7.44 -1.30
CA HIS A 236 18.14 7.36 -2.39
C HIS A 236 18.61 5.92 -2.59
N ASN A 237 18.64 5.47 -3.84
CA ASN A 237 19.02 4.10 -4.22
C ASN A 237 18.14 3.00 -3.60
N THR A 238 16.87 3.28 -3.33
CA THR A 238 15.93 2.26 -2.87
C THR A 238 15.42 1.45 -4.06
N TYR A 239 15.47 0.14 -3.94
CA TYR A 239 14.81 -0.78 -4.86
C TYR A 239 13.90 -1.73 -4.11
N SER A 240 12.94 -2.31 -4.81
CA SER A 240 12.09 -3.35 -4.25
C SER A 240 11.95 -4.53 -5.21
N ILE A 241 11.88 -5.70 -4.63
CA ILE A 241 11.54 -6.95 -5.31
C ILE A 241 10.34 -7.54 -4.59
N SER A 242 9.31 -7.89 -5.35
CA SER A 242 8.10 -8.50 -4.78
C SER A 242 7.77 -9.79 -5.53
N PHE A 243 7.33 -10.76 -4.76
CA PHE A 243 6.85 -12.04 -5.25
C PHE A 243 5.41 -12.25 -4.78
N GLY A 244 4.55 -12.72 -5.67
CA GLY A 244 3.14 -13.00 -5.38
C GLY A 244 2.69 -14.34 -5.92
N LEU A 245 1.77 -14.96 -5.18
CA LEU A 245 1.05 -16.16 -5.55
C LEU A 245 -0.45 -15.85 -5.51
N ASP A 246 -1.12 -16.10 -6.61
CA ASP A 246 -2.56 -15.91 -6.79
C ASP A 246 -3.22 -17.31 -6.83
N PHE A 247 -4.33 -17.50 -6.09
CA PHE A 247 -5.06 -18.78 -5.98
C PHE A 247 -6.53 -18.61 -6.34
#